data_e5412340f4d0b937ec5541727510cc6a
#
_entry.id   e5412340f4d0b937ec5541727510cc6a
#
_cell.length_a   1.000
_cell.length_b   1.000
_cell.length_c   1.000
_cell.angle_alpha   90.00
_cell.angle_beta   90.00
_cell.angle_gamma   90.00
#
_symmetry.space_group_name_H-M   'P 1'
#
loop_
_entity.id
_entity.type
_entity.pdbx_description
1 polymer ?
#
loop_
_entity_poly.entity_id
_entity_poly.type
_entity_poly.pdbx_seq_one_letter_code
_entity_poly.pdbx_strand_id
1 'polypeptide(L)'
;MAASRASYYTYRTALGPLTIGTDGGAVTAVALGAQRLAGACEPSPLSNRCATELQEYFAGKRMAFDLPLAARGTDFQRRVWDALEAIPYGQTRTAADVAALLGKPDSARAVGVAVRKNPIAVLVPAHRVVTARGIINGSDRSAELRRACLRLEQGAA
;
A
#
# COMPACT_ATOMS: atom_id res chain seq x y z
N MET A 1 23.90 -7.13 19.36
CA MET A 1 23.31 -6.86 18.07
C MET A 1 21.91 -7.47 18.00
N ALA A 2 20.93 -6.68 17.66
CA ALA A 2 19.58 -7.19 17.59
C ALA A 2 19.43 -8.13 16.40
N ALA A 3 18.92 -9.33 16.64
CA ALA A 3 18.48 -10.20 15.55
C ALA A 3 17.30 -9.54 14.82
N SER A 4 17.06 -9.94 13.59
CA SER A 4 15.87 -9.53 12.86
C SER A 4 14.64 -9.83 13.71
N ARG A 5 13.76 -8.84 13.85
CA ARG A 5 12.51 -8.96 14.62
C ARG A 5 11.31 -8.98 13.70
N ALA A 6 11.43 -9.72 12.62
CA ALA A 6 10.34 -9.89 11.70
C ALA A 6 9.19 -10.61 12.38
N SER A 7 8.01 -10.04 12.27
CA SER A 7 6.77 -10.66 12.74
C SER A 7 5.63 -10.26 11.82
N TYR A 8 4.53 -10.99 11.92
CA TYR A 8 3.33 -10.67 11.16
C TYR A 8 2.10 -11.14 11.92
N TYR A 9 0.98 -10.52 11.62
CA TYR A 9 -0.29 -10.92 12.21
C TYR A 9 -1.44 -10.52 11.30
N THR A 10 -2.50 -11.33 11.28
CA THR A 10 -3.67 -11.07 10.45
C THR A 10 -4.74 -10.37 11.27
N TYR A 11 -5.23 -9.25 10.75
CA TYR A 11 -6.25 -8.43 11.41
C TYR A 11 -7.50 -8.40 10.56
N ARG A 12 -8.66 -8.35 11.20
CA ARG A 12 -9.92 -8.15 10.51
C ARG A 12 -10.14 -6.67 10.28
N THR A 13 -10.56 -6.34 9.06
CA THR A 13 -10.89 -4.96 8.68
C THR A 13 -12.22 -4.91 7.94
N ALA A 14 -12.74 -3.71 7.73
CA ALA A 14 -13.96 -3.52 6.97
C ALA A 14 -13.88 -4.06 5.53
N LEU A 15 -12.67 -4.15 4.98
CA LEU A 15 -12.43 -4.68 3.63
C LEU A 15 -11.87 -6.10 3.65
N GLY A 16 -12.09 -6.83 4.73
CA GLY A 16 -11.64 -8.21 4.88
C GLY A 16 -10.36 -8.32 5.69
N PRO A 17 -9.83 -9.54 5.89
CA PRO A 17 -8.61 -9.73 6.65
C PRO A 17 -7.40 -9.19 5.90
N LEU A 18 -6.50 -8.53 6.64
CA LEU A 18 -5.22 -8.06 6.13
C LEU A 18 -4.12 -8.58 7.05
N THR A 19 -3.04 -9.08 6.45
CA THR A 19 -1.87 -9.51 7.20
C THR A 19 -0.82 -8.40 7.16
N ILE A 20 -0.39 -7.97 8.33
CA ILE A 20 0.58 -6.88 8.49
C ILE A 20 1.91 -7.48 8.91
N GLY A 21 2.95 -7.21 8.13
CA GLY A 21 4.32 -7.61 8.44
C GLY A 21 5.14 -6.43 8.93
N THR A 22 5.99 -6.68 9.92
CA THR A 22 6.92 -5.68 10.44
C THR A 22 8.29 -6.28 10.60
N ASP A 23 9.33 -5.46 10.56
CA ASP A 23 10.71 -5.89 10.82
C ASP A 23 11.49 -4.72 11.43
N GLY A 24 11.98 -4.94 12.62
CA GLY A 24 12.66 -3.90 13.35
C GLY A 24 11.70 -2.81 13.81
N GLY A 25 11.75 -1.66 13.25
CA GLY A 25 10.87 -0.55 13.60
C GLY A 25 10.01 -0.08 12.44
N ALA A 26 9.80 -0.91 11.42
CA ALA A 26 9.08 -0.50 10.21
C ALA A 26 8.07 -1.55 9.74
N VAL A 27 6.99 -1.08 9.10
CA VAL A 27 6.04 -1.93 8.41
C VAL A 27 6.66 -2.34 7.08
N THR A 28 6.70 -3.64 6.81
CA THR A 28 7.29 -4.19 5.59
C THR A 28 6.28 -4.77 4.63
N ALA A 29 5.07 -5.07 5.12
CA ALA A 29 4.04 -5.64 4.28
C ALA A 29 2.65 -5.35 4.83
N VAL A 30 1.71 -5.13 3.94
CA VAL A 30 0.27 -5.23 4.19
C VAL A 30 -0.29 -6.05 3.04
N ALA A 31 -0.70 -7.27 3.32
CA ALA A 31 -1.12 -8.24 2.32
C ALA A 31 -2.58 -8.62 2.53
N LEU A 32 -3.27 -8.90 1.43
CA LEU A 32 -4.66 -9.31 1.46
C LEU A 32 -4.80 -10.72 2.01
N GLY A 33 -5.81 -10.93 2.84
CA GLY A 33 -6.13 -12.23 3.39
C GLY A 33 -5.19 -12.65 4.52
N ALA A 34 -5.38 -13.87 4.98
CA ALA A 34 -4.50 -14.48 5.97
C ALA A 34 -3.31 -15.08 5.23
N GLN A 35 -2.12 -14.52 5.44
CA GLN A 35 -0.92 -14.92 4.75
C GLN A 35 0.20 -15.24 5.74
N ARG A 36 1.05 -16.16 5.33
CA ARG A 36 2.27 -16.45 6.08
C ARG A 36 3.40 -15.58 5.52
N LEU A 37 3.95 -14.72 6.38
CA LEU A 37 5.06 -13.86 6.01
C LEU A 37 6.32 -14.27 6.76
N ALA A 38 7.42 -13.54 6.55
CA ALA A 38 8.67 -13.81 7.24
C ALA A 38 8.55 -13.49 8.73
N GLY A 39 9.15 -14.32 9.57
CA GLY A 39 9.22 -14.10 11.00
C GLY A 39 8.18 -14.85 11.81
N ALA A 40 7.96 -14.39 13.02
CA ALA A 40 7.03 -15.02 13.95
C ALA A 40 5.60 -14.55 13.69
N CYS A 41 4.64 -15.47 13.79
CA CYS A 41 3.22 -15.14 13.69
C CYS A 41 2.74 -14.63 15.05
N GLU A 42 2.95 -13.34 15.30
CA GLU A 42 2.54 -12.70 16.55
C GLU A 42 2.33 -11.21 16.33
N PRO A 43 1.38 -10.59 17.02
CA PRO A 43 1.20 -9.15 16.92
C PRO A 43 2.36 -8.42 17.61
N SER A 44 2.59 -7.20 17.20
CA SER A 44 3.57 -6.30 17.81
C SER A 44 2.89 -4.95 18.07
N PRO A 45 3.49 -4.08 18.90
CA PRO A 45 2.94 -2.73 19.07
C PRO A 45 2.82 -1.99 17.73
N LEU A 46 3.79 -2.17 16.84
CA LEU A 46 3.75 -1.51 15.53
C LEU A 46 2.66 -2.08 14.62
N SER A 47 2.51 -3.41 14.56
CA SER A 47 1.46 -4.00 13.73
C SER A 47 0.07 -3.66 14.28
N ASN A 48 -0.10 -3.61 15.60
CA ASN A 48 -1.35 -3.18 16.22
C ASN A 48 -1.68 -1.73 15.85
N ARG A 49 -0.69 -0.85 15.90
CA ARG A 49 -0.85 0.55 15.50
C ARG A 49 -1.22 0.67 14.03
N CYS A 50 -0.56 -0.09 13.18
CA CYS A 50 -0.87 -0.13 11.75
C CYS A 50 -2.31 -0.56 11.51
N ALA A 51 -2.76 -1.62 12.18
CA ALA A 51 -4.13 -2.10 12.06
C ALA A 51 -5.14 -1.04 12.52
N THR A 52 -4.86 -0.35 13.61
CA THR A 52 -5.71 0.73 14.11
C THR A 52 -5.82 1.86 13.08
N GLU A 53 -4.70 2.28 12.52
CA GLU A 53 -4.71 3.35 11.52
C GLU A 53 -5.43 2.93 10.24
N LEU A 54 -5.27 1.69 9.82
CA LEU A 54 -6.02 1.16 8.67
C LEU A 54 -7.52 1.15 8.93
N GLN A 55 -7.94 0.72 10.11
CA GLN A 55 -9.35 0.73 10.48
C GLN A 55 -9.92 2.15 10.50
N GLU A 56 -9.17 3.11 11.03
CA GLU A 56 -9.58 4.52 11.00
C GLU A 56 -9.69 5.04 9.59
N TYR A 57 -8.75 4.66 8.72
CA TYR A 57 -8.78 5.05 7.31
C TYR A 57 -10.04 4.48 6.62
N PHE A 58 -10.32 3.19 6.80
CA PHE A 58 -11.50 2.57 6.18
C PHE A 58 -12.81 3.13 6.73
N ALA A 59 -12.79 3.65 7.96
CA ALA A 59 -13.96 4.32 8.55
C ALA A 59 -14.12 5.77 8.11
N GLY A 60 -13.22 6.28 7.26
CA GLY A 60 -13.24 7.67 6.82
C GLY A 60 -12.76 8.67 7.85
N LYS A 61 -12.08 8.20 8.89
CA LYS A 61 -11.63 9.04 10.01
C LYS A 61 -10.16 9.44 9.93
N ARG A 62 -9.43 8.91 8.96
CA ARG A 62 -8.00 9.16 8.80
C ARG A 62 -7.67 9.33 7.32
N MET A 63 -6.89 10.36 7.01
CA MET A 63 -6.48 10.67 5.64
C MET A 63 -5.00 10.43 5.40
N ALA A 64 -4.20 10.29 6.44
CA ALA A 64 -2.76 10.08 6.34
C ALA A 64 -2.31 9.08 7.39
N PHE A 65 -1.26 8.35 7.08
CA PHE A 65 -0.67 7.38 8.00
C PHE A 65 0.63 7.93 8.56
N ASP A 66 0.85 7.68 9.85
CA ASP A 66 2.06 8.09 10.55
C ASP A 66 2.80 6.83 11.01
N LEU A 67 3.29 6.07 10.04
CA LEU A 67 3.94 4.79 10.27
C LEU A 67 5.25 4.72 9.50
N PRO A 68 6.31 4.21 10.11
CA PRO A 68 7.55 3.97 9.37
C PRO A 68 7.35 2.80 8.41
N LEU A 69 7.69 3.00 7.14
CA LEU A 69 7.54 1.99 6.09
C LEU A 69 8.91 1.59 5.56
N ALA A 70 9.08 0.31 5.26
CA ALA A 70 10.29 -0.23 4.64
C ALA A 70 9.89 -1.25 3.58
N ALA A 71 9.48 -0.77 2.42
CA ALA A 71 9.16 -1.63 1.28
C ALA A 71 10.43 -2.22 0.69
N ARG A 72 10.41 -3.53 0.46
CA ARG A 72 11.53 -4.25 -0.16
C ARG A 72 11.26 -4.43 -1.64
N GLY A 73 12.21 -4.05 -2.46
CA GLY A 73 12.12 -4.18 -3.90
C GLY A 73 13.36 -3.63 -4.57
N THR A 74 13.33 -3.57 -5.90
CA THR A 74 14.41 -2.99 -6.67
C THR A 74 14.46 -1.47 -6.44
N ASP A 75 15.58 -0.85 -6.82
CA ASP A 75 15.71 0.60 -6.72
C ASP A 75 14.61 1.32 -7.50
N PHE A 76 14.30 0.84 -8.70
CA PHE A 76 13.23 1.42 -9.52
C PHE A 76 11.86 1.28 -8.82
N GLN A 77 11.55 0.10 -8.30
CA GLN A 77 10.29 -0.12 -7.59
C GLN A 77 10.16 0.80 -6.39
N ARG A 78 11.22 0.93 -5.59
CA ARG A 78 11.20 1.81 -4.42
C ARG A 78 11.01 3.27 -4.81
N ARG A 79 11.61 3.70 -5.90
CA ARG A 79 11.40 5.06 -6.42
C ARG A 79 9.95 5.28 -6.84
N VAL A 80 9.34 4.29 -7.47
CA VAL A 80 7.92 4.34 -7.82
C VAL A 80 7.07 4.45 -6.55
N TRP A 81 7.29 3.58 -5.59
CA TRP A 81 6.50 3.59 -4.35
C TRP A 81 6.66 4.88 -3.57
N ASP A 82 7.87 5.45 -3.51
CA ASP A 82 8.09 6.76 -2.89
C ASP A 82 7.30 7.85 -3.60
N ALA A 83 7.25 7.80 -4.92
CA ALA A 83 6.46 8.76 -5.71
C ALA A 83 4.96 8.61 -5.42
N LEU A 84 4.47 7.39 -5.20
CA LEU A 84 3.07 7.15 -4.85
C LEU A 84 2.73 7.77 -3.50
N GLU A 85 3.63 7.68 -2.53
CA GLU A 85 3.39 8.27 -1.20
C GLU A 85 3.24 9.79 -1.26
N ALA A 86 3.79 10.43 -2.29
CA ALA A 86 3.66 11.86 -2.49
C ALA A 86 2.33 12.28 -3.12
N ILE A 87 1.51 11.34 -3.58
CA ILE A 87 0.19 11.66 -4.15
C ILE A 87 -0.77 11.96 -2.99
N PRO A 88 -1.34 13.17 -2.93
CA PRO A 88 -2.24 13.53 -1.83
C PRO A 88 -3.52 12.68 -1.80
N TYR A 89 -4.10 12.55 -0.62
CA TYR A 89 -5.38 11.89 -0.41
C TYR A 89 -6.44 12.47 -1.37
N GLY A 90 -7.19 11.59 -2.00
CA GLY A 90 -8.27 11.97 -2.92
C GLY A 90 -7.81 12.35 -4.32
N GLN A 91 -6.51 12.42 -4.56
CA GLN A 91 -5.97 12.74 -5.88
C GLN A 91 -5.49 11.46 -6.58
N THR A 92 -5.39 11.55 -7.90
CA THR A 92 -4.94 10.42 -8.72
C THR A 92 -3.86 10.87 -9.71
N ARG A 93 -3.07 9.91 -10.14
CA ARG A 93 -2.08 10.08 -11.21
C ARG A 93 -2.17 8.88 -12.13
N THR A 94 -1.76 9.04 -13.37
CA THR A 94 -1.59 7.89 -14.27
C THR A 94 -0.17 7.34 -14.13
N ALA A 95 0.05 6.12 -14.62
CA ALA A 95 1.41 5.57 -14.67
C ALA A 95 2.34 6.45 -15.50
N ALA A 96 1.83 7.07 -16.57
CA ALA A 96 2.60 8.02 -17.39
C ALA A 96 3.00 9.26 -16.58
N ASP A 97 2.10 9.78 -15.73
CA ASP A 97 2.40 10.91 -14.87
C ASP A 97 3.54 10.56 -13.91
N VAL A 98 3.49 9.38 -13.30
CA VAL A 98 4.52 8.92 -12.37
C VAL A 98 5.86 8.74 -13.10
N ALA A 99 5.83 8.13 -14.29
CA ALA A 99 7.04 7.94 -15.10
C ALA A 99 7.69 9.29 -15.44
N ALA A 100 6.90 10.28 -15.82
CA ALA A 100 7.41 11.63 -16.13
C ALA A 100 8.02 12.26 -14.88
N LEU A 101 7.38 12.11 -13.73
CA LEU A 101 7.90 12.62 -12.45
C LEU A 101 9.26 12.03 -12.10
N LEU A 102 9.47 10.75 -12.43
CA LEU A 102 10.74 10.07 -12.19
C LEU A 102 11.82 10.40 -13.23
N GLY A 103 11.50 11.25 -14.21
CA GLY A 103 12.41 11.57 -15.30
C GLY A 103 12.59 10.44 -16.32
N LYS A 104 11.66 9.51 -16.37
CA LYS A 104 11.69 8.33 -17.27
C LYS A 104 10.35 8.18 -18.00
N PRO A 105 9.99 9.15 -18.88
CA PRO A 105 8.66 9.17 -19.49
C PRO A 105 8.33 7.92 -20.31
N ASP A 106 9.33 7.18 -20.77
CA ASP A 106 9.11 5.94 -21.53
C ASP A 106 8.85 4.73 -20.64
N SER A 107 8.83 4.90 -19.32
CA SER A 107 8.76 3.80 -18.35
C SER A 107 7.36 3.57 -17.77
N ALA A 108 6.30 4.08 -18.41
CA ALA A 108 4.94 3.96 -17.87
C ALA A 108 4.54 2.51 -17.63
N ARG A 109 4.89 1.59 -18.54
CA ARG A 109 4.58 0.16 -18.35
C ARG A 109 5.29 -0.42 -17.11
N ALA A 110 6.57 -0.10 -16.94
CA ALA A 110 7.35 -0.56 -15.79
C ALA A 110 6.79 0.04 -14.49
N VAL A 111 6.35 1.29 -14.52
CA VAL A 111 5.66 1.92 -13.39
C VAL A 111 4.39 1.13 -13.04
N GLY A 112 3.57 0.80 -14.03
CA GLY A 112 2.37 0.02 -13.81
C GLY A 112 2.63 -1.33 -13.17
N VAL A 113 3.69 -2.02 -13.60
CA VAL A 113 4.12 -3.29 -12.98
C VAL A 113 4.52 -3.07 -11.53
N ALA A 114 5.32 -2.05 -11.24
CA ALA A 114 5.75 -1.73 -9.87
C ALA A 114 4.57 -1.39 -8.98
N VAL A 115 3.58 -0.66 -9.48
CA VAL A 115 2.35 -0.33 -8.75
C VAL A 115 1.63 -1.61 -8.32
N ARG A 116 1.50 -2.57 -9.22
CA ARG A 116 0.82 -3.83 -8.91
C ARG A 116 1.61 -4.72 -7.95
N LYS A 117 2.92 -4.54 -7.87
CA LYS A 117 3.81 -5.31 -6.98
C LYS A 117 4.04 -4.67 -5.63
N ASN A 118 3.32 -3.61 -5.32
CA ASN A 118 3.41 -2.92 -4.03
C ASN A 118 3.20 -3.91 -2.86
N PRO A 119 4.20 -4.07 -1.98
CA PRO A 119 4.08 -5.00 -0.86
C PRO A 119 3.33 -4.43 0.34
N ILE A 120 3.11 -3.13 0.40
CA ILE A 120 2.49 -2.46 1.53
C ILE A 120 1.19 -1.80 1.06
N ALA A 121 0.17 -2.63 0.86
CA ALA A 121 -1.12 -2.17 0.35
C ALA A 121 -1.70 -1.06 1.23
N VAL A 122 -2.39 -0.13 0.62
CA VAL A 122 -3.07 1.02 1.23
C VAL A 122 -2.10 2.09 1.75
N LEU A 123 -1.11 1.73 2.57
CA LEU A 123 -0.15 2.69 3.13
C LEU A 123 0.70 3.29 2.01
N VAL A 124 1.18 2.47 1.08
CA VAL A 124 1.73 2.95 -0.18
C VAL A 124 0.54 3.00 -1.15
N PRO A 125 0.09 4.19 -1.55
CA PRO A 125 -1.23 4.33 -2.16
C PRO A 125 -1.27 3.97 -3.64
N ALA A 126 -1.10 2.69 -3.94
CA ALA A 126 -1.21 2.17 -5.29
C ALA A 126 -2.60 2.44 -5.90
N HIS A 127 -3.61 2.59 -5.05
CA HIS A 127 -4.97 2.91 -5.47
C HIS A 127 -5.12 4.33 -6.04
N ARG A 128 -4.11 5.19 -5.89
CA ARG A 128 -4.11 6.53 -6.47
C ARG A 128 -3.52 6.56 -7.88
N VAL A 129 -3.09 5.41 -8.39
CA VAL A 129 -2.65 5.28 -9.78
C VAL A 129 -3.78 4.67 -10.59
N VAL A 130 -4.20 5.39 -11.63
CA VAL A 130 -5.36 5.03 -12.46
C VAL A 130 -4.98 5.05 -13.93
N THR A 131 -5.85 4.50 -14.77
CA THR A 131 -5.70 4.60 -16.23
C THR A 131 -6.01 6.02 -16.69
N ALA A 132 -5.76 6.30 -17.96
CA ALA A 132 -6.13 7.59 -18.57
C ALA A 132 -7.63 7.89 -18.43
N ARG A 133 -8.46 6.86 -18.26
CA ARG A 133 -9.90 7.01 -18.02
C ARG A 133 -10.25 7.22 -16.55
N GLY A 134 -9.26 7.25 -15.65
CA GLY A 134 -9.48 7.44 -14.23
C GLY A 134 -9.98 6.20 -13.49
N ILE A 135 -9.75 5.01 -14.03
CA ILE A 135 -10.20 3.75 -13.44
C ILE A 135 -9.03 2.83 -13.09
N ILE A 136 -9.31 1.85 -12.25
CA ILE A 136 -8.38 0.78 -11.90
C ILE A 136 -8.82 -0.49 -12.62
N ASN A 137 -7.96 -1.01 -13.49
CA ASN A 137 -8.22 -2.25 -14.20
C ASN A 137 -7.94 -3.47 -13.32
N GLY A 138 -8.51 -4.60 -13.73
CA GLY A 138 -8.31 -5.87 -13.05
C GLY A 138 -9.53 -6.33 -12.30
N SER A 139 -9.60 -7.65 -12.08
CA SER A 139 -10.72 -8.29 -11.39
C SER A 139 -10.28 -9.09 -10.16
N ASP A 140 -9.00 -9.07 -9.83
CA ASP A 140 -8.49 -9.77 -8.65
C ASP A 140 -8.79 -8.97 -7.37
N ARG A 141 -8.56 -9.60 -6.22
CA ARG A 141 -8.83 -8.98 -4.93
C ARG A 141 -8.01 -7.71 -4.69
N SER A 142 -6.79 -7.68 -5.20
CA SER A 142 -5.93 -6.51 -5.08
C SER A 142 -6.54 -5.31 -5.82
N ALA A 143 -7.05 -5.53 -7.03
CA ALA A 143 -7.73 -4.47 -7.79
C ALA A 143 -9.01 -4.02 -7.10
N GLU A 144 -9.77 -4.95 -6.53
CA GLU A 144 -10.98 -4.63 -5.76
C GLU A 144 -10.68 -3.76 -4.55
N LEU A 145 -9.62 -4.10 -3.80
CA LEU A 145 -9.19 -3.30 -2.65
C LEU A 145 -8.79 -1.89 -3.10
N ARG A 146 -8.01 -1.78 -4.17
CA ARG A 146 -7.59 -0.49 -4.69
C ARG A 146 -8.79 0.36 -5.11
N ARG A 147 -9.78 -0.24 -5.78
CA ARG A 147 -11.00 0.47 -6.16
C ARG A 147 -11.78 0.94 -4.93
N ALA A 148 -11.87 0.11 -3.91
CA ALA A 148 -12.57 0.48 -2.69
C ALA A 148 -11.89 1.66 -1.99
N CYS A 149 -10.56 1.65 -1.90
CA CYS A 149 -9.81 2.76 -1.33
C CYS A 149 -10.00 4.04 -2.14
N LEU A 150 -9.96 3.93 -3.46
CA LEU A 150 -10.14 5.10 -4.33
C LEU A 150 -11.55 5.71 -4.15
N ARG A 151 -12.58 4.87 -4.13
CA ARG A 151 -13.95 5.34 -3.88
C ARG A 151 -14.07 6.04 -2.53
N LEU A 152 -13.47 5.46 -1.50
CA LEU A 152 -13.46 6.06 -0.17
C LEU A 152 -12.84 7.45 -0.20
N GLU A 153 -11.69 7.57 -0.84
CA GLU A 153 -10.96 8.85 -0.88
C GLU A 153 -11.68 9.91 -1.71
N GLN A 154 -12.43 9.49 -2.70
CA GLN A 154 -13.19 10.41 -3.57
C GLN A 154 -14.57 10.74 -3.01
N GLY A 155 -14.89 10.25 -1.82
CA GLY A 155 -16.18 10.51 -1.19
C GLY A 155 -17.34 9.78 -1.82
N ALA A 156 -17.10 8.79 -2.66
CA ALA A 156 -18.13 7.97 -3.26
C ALA A 156 -18.60 6.92 -2.27
N ALA A 157 -19.88 6.90 -1.99
CA ALA A 157 -20.46 5.92 -1.09
C ALA A 157 -20.51 4.52 -1.72
#